data_3092c5873a0cddd9b5d931e698299ff6
#
_entry.id   3092c5873a0cddd9b5d931e698299ff6
#
_cell.length_a   1.000
_cell.length_b   1.000
_cell.length_c   1.000
_cell.angle_alpha   90.00
_cell.angle_beta   90.00
_cell.angle_gamma   90.00
#
_symmetry.space_group_name_H-M   'P 1'
#
loop_
_entity.id
_entity.type
_entity.pdbx_description
1 polymer ?
#
loop_
_entity_poly.entity_id
_entity_poly.type
_entity_poly.pdbx_seq_one_letter_code
_entity_poly.pdbx_strand_id
1 'polypeptide(L)'
;NGSIFFEIFIYIFSLIKLYTLMDYKKPYNLLKTLPTKLNAFYEKKASSDLVVKNKSKSKKDFDPVTNFDKAFEKYIRSLIHNKFPKDAIIGEEFQDKNSTNDYKWSIDPIDGTRAFVIGAPTWSNLVSLSYQEKSILGLANFPELNKYYINDNKRSYVYKGGKKNVLKSSINNNL
;
A
#
# COMPACT_ATOMS: atom_id res chain seq x y z
N ASN A 1 13.64 43.72 0.18
CA ASN A 1 13.45 42.79 1.33
C ASN A 1 11.99 42.36 1.58
N GLY A 2 10.96 43.08 1.07
CA GLY A 2 9.55 42.70 1.22
C GLY A 2 9.09 41.56 0.30
N SER A 3 9.74 41.35 -0.84
CA SER A 3 9.36 40.35 -1.84
C SER A 3 9.59 38.92 -1.37
N ILE A 4 10.71 38.64 -0.70
CA ILE A 4 11.08 37.30 -0.22
C ILE A 4 10.13 36.83 0.89
N PHE A 5 9.79 37.73 1.83
CA PHE A 5 8.82 37.39 2.91
C PHE A 5 7.43 37.11 2.36
N PHE A 6 7.01 37.81 1.33
CA PHE A 6 5.72 37.64 0.69
C PHE A 6 5.66 36.30 -0.08
N GLU A 7 6.72 35.95 -0.80
CA GLU A 7 6.81 34.63 -1.47
C GLU A 7 6.86 33.47 -0.49
N ILE A 8 7.62 33.60 0.60
CA ILE A 8 7.66 32.60 1.68
C ILE A 8 6.27 32.48 2.33
N PHE A 9 5.57 33.59 2.56
CA PHE A 9 4.22 33.58 3.13
C PHE A 9 3.22 32.91 2.20
N ILE A 10 3.24 33.20 0.89
CA ILE A 10 2.39 32.53 -0.12
C ILE A 10 2.71 31.04 -0.17
N TYR A 11 4.00 30.67 -0.14
CA TYR A 11 4.41 29.26 -0.14
C TYR A 11 3.94 28.51 1.11
N ILE A 12 4.12 29.10 2.29
CA ILE A 12 3.64 28.53 3.56
C ILE A 12 2.11 28.44 3.57
N PHE A 13 1.41 29.47 3.11
CA PHE A 13 -0.05 29.49 3.04
C PHE A 13 -0.58 28.47 2.03
N SER A 14 0.10 28.28 0.90
CA SER A 14 -0.18 27.25 -0.09
C SER A 14 0.03 25.86 0.49
N LEU A 15 1.12 25.64 1.24
CA LEU A 15 1.38 24.38 1.95
C LEU A 15 0.33 24.11 3.03
N ILE A 16 -0.06 25.10 3.82
CA ILE A 16 -1.11 24.96 4.84
C ILE A 16 -2.45 24.67 4.17
N LYS A 17 -2.80 25.35 3.09
CA LYS A 17 -4.01 25.11 2.30
C LYS A 17 -4.01 23.73 1.67
N LEU A 18 -2.87 23.28 1.16
CA LEU A 18 -2.69 21.92 0.65
C LEU A 18 -2.90 20.89 1.74
N TYR A 19 -2.33 21.10 2.93
CA TYR A 19 -2.48 20.22 4.10
C TYR A 19 -3.90 20.17 4.65
N THR A 20 -4.65 21.30 4.62
CA THR A 20 -6.05 21.39 5.09
C THR A 20 -7.06 20.84 4.07
N LEU A 21 -6.71 20.82 2.77
CA LEU A 21 -7.57 20.30 1.70
C LEU A 21 -7.47 18.78 1.51
N MET A 22 -6.44 18.13 2.05
CA MET A 22 -6.24 16.70 1.91
C MET A 22 -7.07 15.93 2.93
N ASP A 23 -8.22 15.41 2.52
CA ASP A 23 -9.03 14.51 3.36
C ASP A 23 -8.38 13.10 3.43
N TYR A 24 -7.37 12.96 4.30
CA TYR A 24 -6.72 11.67 4.57
C TYR A 24 -7.64 10.66 5.26
N LYS A 25 -8.75 11.11 5.83
CA LYS A 25 -9.61 10.28 6.67
C LYS A 25 -10.28 9.16 5.88
N LYS A 26 -10.77 9.47 4.68
CA LYS A 26 -11.43 8.46 3.84
C LYS A 26 -10.47 7.40 3.32
N PRO A 27 -9.32 7.75 2.68
CA PRO A 27 -8.33 6.75 2.25
C PRO A 27 -7.73 5.97 3.42
N TYR A 28 -7.41 6.61 4.54
CA TYR A 28 -6.94 5.92 5.74
C TYR A 28 -7.97 4.91 6.27
N ASN A 29 -9.26 5.26 6.29
CA ASN A 29 -10.32 4.33 6.67
C ASN A 29 -10.41 3.14 5.71
N LEU A 30 -10.21 3.34 4.40
CA LEU A 30 -10.12 2.21 3.47
C LEU A 30 -8.93 1.32 3.85
N LEU A 31 -7.71 1.86 3.97
CA LEU A 31 -6.52 1.09 4.31
C LEU A 31 -6.70 0.28 5.61
N LYS A 32 -7.32 0.86 6.63
CA LYS A 32 -7.61 0.16 7.89
C LYS A 32 -8.53 -1.06 7.73
N THR A 33 -9.36 -1.09 6.71
CA THR A 33 -10.27 -2.24 6.47
C THR A 33 -9.63 -3.33 5.63
N LEU A 34 -8.54 -3.00 4.90
CA LEU A 34 -7.91 -3.94 3.98
C LEU A 34 -7.37 -5.20 4.68
N PRO A 35 -6.65 -5.14 5.82
CA PRO A 35 -6.13 -6.36 6.45
C PRO A 35 -7.20 -7.42 6.69
N THR A 36 -8.31 -7.05 7.31
CA THR A 36 -9.42 -7.98 7.56
C THR A 36 -10.00 -8.55 6.27
N LYS A 37 -10.17 -7.70 5.25
CA LYS A 37 -10.72 -8.12 3.95
C LYS A 37 -9.77 -9.02 3.17
N LEU A 38 -8.47 -8.71 3.19
CA LEU A 38 -7.45 -9.47 2.48
C LEU A 38 -7.19 -10.82 3.16
N ASN A 39 -7.18 -10.86 4.49
CA ASN A 39 -7.05 -12.11 5.23
C ASN A 39 -8.24 -13.03 4.96
N ALA A 40 -9.48 -12.53 5.05
CA ALA A 40 -10.67 -13.33 4.71
C ALA A 40 -10.69 -13.77 3.22
N PHE A 41 -10.19 -12.95 2.31
CA PHE A 41 -10.04 -13.29 0.91
C PHE A 41 -9.01 -14.42 0.72
N TYR A 42 -7.87 -14.34 1.42
CA TYR A 42 -6.83 -15.37 1.43
C TYR A 42 -7.38 -16.70 1.95
N GLU A 43 -7.99 -16.73 3.13
CA GLU A 43 -8.58 -17.91 3.72
C GLU A 43 -9.57 -18.59 2.78
N LYS A 44 -10.45 -17.81 2.15
CA LYS A 44 -11.41 -18.33 1.17
C LYS A 44 -10.74 -18.93 -0.06
N LYS A 45 -9.58 -18.39 -0.48
CA LYS A 45 -8.83 -18.85 -1.64
C LYS A 45 -7.82 -19.95 -1.32
N ALA A 46 -7.41 -20.10 -0.08
CA ALA A 46 -6.38 -21.07 0.33
C ALA A 46 -6.72 -22.53 -0.01
N SER A 47 -8.01 -22.85 -0.21
CA SER A 47 -8.46 -24.17 -0.68
C SER A 47 -8.38 -24.34 -2.21
N SER A 48 -8.02 -23.31 -2.97
CA SER A 48 -7.87 -23.41 -4.43
C SER A 48 -6.44 -23.78 -4.81
N ASP A 49 -6.26 -24.46 -5.96
CA ASP A 49 -4.94 -24.85 -6.44
C ASP A 49 -4.03 -23.63 -6.66
N LEU A 50 -2.81 -23.73 -6.15
CA LEU A 50 -1.76 -22.75 -6.40
C LEU A 50 -1.14 -23.01 -7.77
N VAL A 51 -1.31 -22.08 -8.70
CA VAL A 51 -0.68 -22.11 -10.02
C VAL A 51 0.47 -21.11 -10.04
N VAL A 52 1.69 -21.58 -10.24
CA VAL A 52 2.91 -20.77 -10.30
C VAL A 52 3.39 -20.66 -11.74
N LYS A 53 3.72 -19.44 -12.18
CA LYS A 53 4.35 -19.17 -13.46
C LYS A 53 5.63 -18.37 -13.24
N ASN A 54 6.60 -18.51 -14.14
CA ASN A 54 7.80 -17.70 -14.10
C ASN A 54 7.66 -16.49 -15.05
N LYS A 55 7.82 -15.27 -14.55
CA LYS A 55 7.80 -14.02 -15.35
C LYS A 55 9.12 -13.82 -16.08
N SER A 56 10.24 -14.35 -15.55
CA SER A 56 11.55 -14.17 -16.17
C SER A 56 11.65 -14.88 -17.53
N LYS A 57 12.21 -14.17 -18.51
CA LYS A 57 12.60 -14.73 -19.81
C LYS A 57 13.89 -15.54 -19.74
N SER A 58 14.69 -15.37 -18.70
CA SER A 58 15.92 -16.11 -18.46
C SER A 58 15.62 -17.43 -17.75
N LYS A 59 16.19 -18.52 -18.27
CA LYS A 59 16.11 -19.84 -17.61
C LYS A 59 16.86 -19.89 -16.28
N LYS A 60 17.78 -18.94 -16.03
CA LYS A 60 18.59 -18.88 -14.81
C LYS A 60 17.91 -18.10 -13.68
N ASP A 61 16.92 -17.26 -14.01
CA ASP A 61 16.24 -16.41 -13.04
C ASP A 61 14.84 -16.93 -12.79
N PHE A 62 14.52 -17.11 -11.53
CA PHE A 62 13.17 -17.48 -11.09
C PHE A 62 12.47 -16.27 -10.51
N ASP A 63 11.50 -15.74 -11.27
CA ASP A 63 10.63 -14.61 -10.90
C ASP A 63 9.17 -15.10 -10.90
N PRO A 64 8.72 -15.70 -9.79
CA PRO A 64 7.41 -16.33 -9.73
C PRO A 64 6.28 -15.31 -9.69
N VAL A 65 5.20 -15.65 -10.39
CA VAL A 65 3.88 -15.05 -10.23
C VAL A 65 2.86 -16.16 -10.05
N THR A 66 1.87 -15.92 -9.22
CA THR A 66 0.82 -16.91 -8.97
C THR A 66 -0.55 -16.41 -9.42
N ASN A 67 -1.51 -17.33 -9.49
CA ASN A 67 -2.91 -16.97 -9.68
C ASN A 67 -3.47 -16.15 -8.49
N PHE A 68 -2.81 -16.19 -7.33
CA PHE A 68 -3.17 -15.38 -6.17
C PHE A 68 -2.75 -13.92 -6.35
N ASP A 69 -1.57 -13.62 -6.93
CA ASP A 69 -1.14 -12.24 -7.22
C ASP A 69 -2.21 -11.50 -8.01
N LYS A 70 -2.64 -12.08 -9.12
CA LYS A 70 -3.71 -11.50 -9.96
C LYS A 70 -5.04 -11.37 -9.23
N ALA A 71 -5.40 -12.38 -8.43
CA ALA A 71 -6.66 -12.36 -7.71
C ALA A 71 -6.67 -11.29 -6.61
N PHE A 72 -5.58 -11.16 -5.85
CA PHE A 72 -5.43 -10.11 -4.83
C PHE A 72 -5.43 -8.72 -5.46
N GLU A 73 -4.63 -8.50 -6.52
CA GLU A 73 -4.59 -7.19 -7.16
C GLU A 73 -5.96 -6.78 -7.71
N LYS A 74 -6.66 -7.70 -8.39
CA LYS A 74 -8.02 -7.45 -8.87
C LYS A 74 -8.97 -7.06 -7.75
N TYR A 75 -8.88 -7.76 -6.62
CA TYR A 75 -9.71 -7.48 -5.45
C TYR A 75 -9.39 -6.12 -4.82
N ILE A 76 -8.12 -5.82 -4.59
CA ILE A 76 -7.68 -4.53 -4.04
C ILE A 76 -8.10 -3.37 -4.96
N ARG A 77 -7.87 -3.51 -6.27
CA ARG A 77 -8.31 -2.53 -7.27
C ARG A 77 -9.82 -2.27 -7.21
N SER A 78 -10.62 -3.31 -7.04
CA SER A 78 -12.07 -3.14 -6.93
C SER A 78 -12.47 -2.35 -5.68
N LEU A 79 -11.83 -2.61 -4.54
CA LEU A 79 -12.08 -1.90 -3.27
C LEU A 79 -11.68 -0.42 -3.37
N ILE A 80 -10.57 -0.12 -4.03
CA ILE A 80 -10.10 1.25 -4.27
C ILE A 80 -11.04 1.95 -5.26
N HIS A 81 -11.30 1.35 -6.41
CA HIS A 81 -12.11 1.95 -7.47
C HIS A 81 -13.53 2.30 -7.00
N ASN A 82 -14.15 1.44 -6.21
CA ASN A 82 -15.50 1.68 -5.67
C ASN A 82 -15.59 2.91 -4.77
N LYS A 83 -14.50 3.28 -4.09
CA LYS A 83 -14.45 4.43 -3.17
C LYS A 83 -13.79 5.66 -3.79
N PHE A 84 -12.84 5.44 -4.66
CA PHE A 84 -11.98 6.45 -5.29
C PHE A 84 -11.90 6.24 -6.81
N PRO A 85 -13.03 6.37 -7.53
CA PRO A 85 -13.09 6.04 -8.97
C PRO A 85 -12.24 6.96 -9.85
N LYS A 86 -11.85 8.14 -9.35
CA LYS A 86 -11.05 9.12 -10.08
C LYS A 86 -9.54 8.96 -9.87
N ASP A 87 -9.11 8.18 -8.87
CA ASP A 87 -7.69 8.03 -8.55
C ASP A 87 -6.98 7.10 -9.54
N ALA A 88 -5.70 7.33 -9.76
CA ALA A 88 -4.82 6.41 -10.46
C ALA A 88 -4.60 5.14 -9.63
N ILE A 89 -4.38 4.01 -10.30
CA ILE A 89 -4.00 2.76 -9.66
C ILE A 89 -2.89 2.11 -10.49
N ILE A 90 -1.73 1.93 -9.86
CA ILE A 90 -0.57 1.21 -10.38
C ILE A 90 -0.45 -0.12 -9.65
N GLY A 91 -0.17 -1.19 -10.36
CA GLY A 91 0.04 -2.51 -9.79
C GLY A 91 0.96 -3.36 -10.67
N GLU A 92 1.31 -4.55 -10.20
CA GLU A 92 2.23 -5.43 -10.90
C GLU A 92 1.58 -6.29 -12.00
N GLU A 93 0.29 -6.64 -11.82
CA GLU A 93 -0.34 -7.72 -12.59
C GLU A 93 -1.29 -7.22 -13.67
N PHE A 94 -1.75 -5.98 -13.57
CA PHE A 94 -2.67 -5.38 -14.53
C PHE A 94 -2.19 -4.01 -14.99
N GLN A 95 -2.62 -3.62 -16.18
CA GLN A 95 -2.34 -2.31 -16.74
C GLN A 95 -2.75 -1.18 -15.77
N ASP A 96 -1.93 -0.14 -15.73
CA ASP A 96 -2.19 1.03 -14.91
C ASP A 96 -3.49 1.72 -15.30
N LYS A 97 -4.22 2.16 -14.28
CA LYS A 97 -5.38 3.03 -14.45
C LYS A 97 -4.95 4.48 -14.26
N ASN A 98 -5.11 5.28 -15.29
CA ASN A 98 -4.82 6.71 -15.25
C ASN A 98 -5.78 7.45 -14.33
N SER A 99 -5.31 8.60 -13.81
CA SER A 99 -6.05 9.49 -12.93
C SER A 99 -6.58 10.71 -13.67
N THR A 100 -7.63 11.30 -13.10
CA THR A 100 -8.09 12.65 -13.41
C THR A 100 -7.78 13.63 -12.25
N ASN A 101 -7.04 13.17 -11.24
CA ASN A 101 -6.59 13.95 -10.08
C ASN A 101 -5.15 13.53 -9.70
N ASP A 102 -4.58 14.15 -8.67
CA ASP A 102 -3.19 13.96 -8.23
C ASP A 102 -3.01 12.75 -7.29
N TYR A 103 -4.05 11.95 -7.04
CA TYR A 103 -3.99 10.78 -6.16
C TYR A 103 -3.64 9.51 -6.95
N LYS A 104 -2.65 8.76 -6.42
CA LYS A 104 -2.15 7.53 -7.03
C LYS A 104 -2.00 6.43 -5.98
N TRP A 105 -2.71 5.33 -6.16
CA TRP A 105 -2.57 4.12 -5.38
C TRP A 105 -1.52 3.20 -6.04
N SER A 106 -0.59 2.69 -5.24
CA SER A 106 0.34 1.65 -5.69
C SER A 106 0.07 0.37 -4.92
N ILE A 107 0.04 -0.75 -5.64
CA ILE A 107 -0.32 -2.08 -5.12
C ILE A 107 0.77 -3.05 -5.49
N ASP A 108 1.32 -3.74 -4.49
CA ASP A 108 2.01 -5.00 -4.65
C ASP A 108 1.15 -6.09 -3.98
N PRO A 109 0.53 -6.96 -4.77
CA PRO A 109 -0.44 -7.92 -4.26
C PRO A 109 0.18 -8.98 -3.34
N ILE A 110 1.40 -9.45 -3.66
CA ILE A 110 2.17 -10.43 -2.87
C ILE A 110 3.65 -10.06 -2.92
N ASP A 111 4.07 -9.10 -2.09
CA ASP A 111 5.48 -8.86 -1.84
C ASP A 111 6.10 -10.10 -1.19
N GLY A 112 7.17 -10.60 -1.81
CA GLY A 112 7.79 -11.85 -1.42
C GLY A 112 7.10 -13.09 -2.01
N THR A 113 6.72 -13.08 -3.29
CA THR A 113 6.07 -14.21 -3.98
C THR A 113 6.86 -15.53 -3.85
N ARG A 114 8.18 -15.48 -3.77
CA ARG A 114 8.99 -16.69 -3.49
C ARG A 114 8.69 -17.28 -2.12
N ALA A 115 8.57 -16.43 -1.10
CA ALA A 115 8.18 -16.86 0.26
C ALA A 115 6.77 -17.45 0.26
N PHE A 116 5.84 -16.81 -0.46
CA PHE A 116 4.47 -17.29 -0.63
C PHE A 116 4.42 -18.69 -1.24
N VAL A 117 5.16 -18.93 -2.34
CA VAL A 117 5.18 -20.21 -3.06
C VAL A 117 5.69 -21.36 -2.21
N ILE A 118 6.67 -21.12 -1.33
CA ILE A 118 7.22 -22.16 -0.42
C ILE A 118 6.48 -22.25 0.92
N GLY A 119 5.38 -21.49 1.11
CA GLY A 119 4.62 -21.49 2.36
C GLY A 119 5.30 -20.80 3.53
N ALA A 120 6.31 -19.93 3.28
CA ALA A 120 6.92 -19.14 4.35
C ALA A 120 6.01 -17.97 4.76
N PRO A 121 5.89 -17.63 6.05
CA PRO A 121 4.91 -16.65 6.53
C PRO A 121 5.33 -15.18 6.33
N THR A 122 6.41 -14.91 5.58
CA THR A 122 7.05 -13.60 5.48
C THR A 122 6.60 -12.76 4.28
N TRP A 123 5.65 -13.25 3.49
CA TRP A 123 5.04 -12.48 2.41
C TRP A 123 4.04 -11.43 2.92
N SER A 124 3.78 -10.40 2.12
CA SER A 124 2.86 -9.32 2.50
C SER A 124 2.04 -8.78 1.31
N ASN A 125 0.91 -8.13 1.62
CA ASN A 125 0.24 -7.26 0.67
C ASN A 125 0.67 -5.82 0.96
N LEU A 126 1.18 -5.10 -0.03
CA LEU A 126 1.56 -3.70 0.10
C LEU A 126 0.57 -2.81 -0.67
N VAL A 127 0.07 -1.78 0.01
CA VAL A 127 -0.80 -0.77 -0.60
C VAL A 127 -0.39 0.60 -0.11
N SER A 128 -0.13 1.52 -1.03
CA SER A 128 0.19 2.90 -0.68
C SER A 128 -0.67 3.90 -1.45
N LEU A 129 -0.81 5.10 -0.90
CA LEU A 129 -1.40 6.25 -1.55
C LEU A 129 -0.37 7.37 -1.61
N SER A 130 -0.17 7.91 -2.81
CA SER A 130 0.62 9.12 -3.05
C SER A 130 -0.29 10.26 -3.48
N TYR A 131 0.13 11.48 -3.16
CA TYR A 131 -0.43 12.72 -3.67
C TYR A 131 0.70 13.57 -4.23
N GLN A 132 0.59 13.99 -5.50
CA GLN A 132 1.65 14.72 -6.22
C GLN A 132 3.03 14.06 -6.03
N GLU A 133 3.11 12.76 -6.34
CA GLU A 133 4.30 11.91 -6.25
C GLU A 133 4.88 11.72 -4.82
N LYS A 134 4.26 12.31 -3.78
CA LYS A 134 4.68 12.10 -2.38
C LYS A 134 3.83 11.02 -1.73
N SER A 135 4.45 9.97 -1.22
CA SER A 135 3.75 8.94 -0.46
C SER A 135 3.20 9.52 0.85
N ILE A 136 1.89 9.36 1.08
CA ILE A 136 1.19 9.94 2.22
C ILE A 136 0.61 8.89 3.15
N LEU A 137 0.17 7.75 2.63
CA LEU A 137 -0.36 6.64 3.40
C LEU A 137 0.23 5.33 2.90
N GLY A 138 0.43 4.37 3.78
CA GLY A 138 0.91 3.04 3.44
C GLY A 138 0.38 1.97 4.38
N LEU A 139 0.19 0.78 3.83
CA LEU A 139 -0.19 -0.44 4.52
C LEU A 139 0.76 -1.56 4.09
N ALA A 140 1.29 -2.32 5.06
CA ALA A 140 1.92 -3.61 4.85
C ALA A 140 1.17 -4.65 5.69
N ASN A 141 0.45 -5.55 5.04
CA ASN A 141 -0.35 -6.60 5.69
C ASN A 141 0.37 -7.94 5.56
N PHE A 142 0.60 -8.62 6.67
CA PHE A 142 1.20 -9.95 6.78
C PHE A 142 0.14 -10.93 7.28
N PRO A 143 -0.61 -11.58 6.39
CA PRO A 143 -1.74 -12.44 6.76
C PRO A 143 -1.34 -13.59 7.69
N GLU A 144 -0.29 -14.33 7.35
CA GLU A 144 0.20 -15.47 8.11
C GLU A 144 0.70 -15.13 9.52
N LEU A 145 1.13 -13.86 9.72
CA LEU A 145 1.62 -13.38 11.00
C LEU A 145 0.53 -12.69 11.84
N ASN A 146 -0.70 -12.61 11.34
CA ASN A 146 -1.79 -11.82 11.93
C ASN A 146 -1.33 -10.44 12.38
N LYS A 147 -0.59 -9.77 11.47
CA LYS A 147 0.09 -8.50 11.75
C LYS A 147 0.00 -7.58 10.54
N TYR A 148 -0.18 -6.28 10.79
CA TYR A 148 -0.03 -5.27 9.75
C TYR A 148 0.56 -3.97 10.28
N TYR A 149 1.21 -3.25 9.39
CA TYR A 149 1.75 -1.92 9.60
C TYR A 149 0.95 -0.91 8.80
N ILE A 150 0.66 0.25 9.38
CA ILE A 150 -0.08 1.32 8.72
C ILE A 150 0.38 2.68 9.26
N ASN A 151 0.44 3.70 8.40
CA ASN A 151 0.63 5.08 8.85
C ASN A 151 -0.63 5.93 8.60
N ASP A 152 -0.80 6.97 9.42
CA ASP A 152 -1.89 7.96 9.31
C ASP A 152 -1.40 9.33 8.83
N ASN A 153 -0.28 9.36 8.09
CA ASN A 153 0.45 10.56 7.65
C ASN A 153 1.15 11.34 8.77
N LYS A 154 0.94 10.97 10.03
CA LYS A 154 1.61 11.59 11.19
C LYS A 154 2.45 10.59 11.96
N ARG A 155 1.95 9.37 12.11
CA ARG A 155 2.56 8.30 12.90
C ARG A 155 2.39 6.98 12.18
N SER A 156 3.30 6.06 12.46
CA SER A 156 3.21 4.68 12.03
C SER A 156 2.81 3.78 13.18
N TYR A 157 2.03 2.76 12.87
CA TYR A 157 1.49 1.83 13.83
C TYR A 157 1.71 0.40 13.37
N VAL A 158 1.89 -0.50 14.33
CA VAL A 158 1.78 -1.93 14.13
C VAL A 158 0.54 -2.45 14.87
N TYR A 159 -0.21 -3.29 14.19
CA TYR A 159 -1.29 -4.08 14.76
C TYR A 159 -0.86 -5.54 14.74
N LYS A 160 -0.95 -6.22 15.88
CA LYS A 160 -0.64 -7.65 16.03
C LYS A 160 -1.63 -8.27 17.02
N GLY A 161 -2.35 -9.33 16.59
CA GLY A 161 -3.35 -9.99 17.42
C GLY A 161 -4.38 -9.02 18.00
N GLY A 162 -4.85 -8.03 17.21
CA GLY A 162 -5.81 -7.01 17.64
C GLY A 162 -5.24 -5.86 18.48
N LYS A 163 -3.99 -5.94 18.94
CA LYS A 163 -3.34 -4.88 19.73
C LYS A 163 -2.64 -3.87 18.83
N LYS A 164 -2.86 -2.56 19.10
CA LYS A 164 -2.24 -1.43 18.39
C LYS A 164 -1.06 -0.89 19.19
N ASN A 165 0.10 -0.75 18.54
CA ASN A 165 1.26 -0.06 19.11
C ASN A 165 1.77 1.02 18.15
N VAL A 166 2.25 2.13 18.70
CA VAL A 166 2.91 3.19 17.94
C VAL A 166 4.34 2.74 17.65
N LEU A 167 4.77 2.85 16.39
CA LEU A 167 6.15 2.63 16.02
C LEU A 167 6.99 3.87 16.34
N LYS A 168 8.14 3.65 16.92
CA LYS A 168 9.16 4.68 17.15
C LYS A 168 10.41 4.27 16.38
N SER A 169 11.01 5.21 15.65
CA SER A 169 12.35 4.99 15.08
C SER A 169 13.38 4.93 16.22
N SER A 170 14.33 4.00 16.13
CA SER A 170 15.51 4.04 17.00
C SER A 170 16.41 5.19 16.53
N ILE A 171 16.75 6.10 17.45
CA ILE A 171 17.81 7.08 17.23
C ILE A 171 19.11 6.35 17.55
N ASN A 172 19.63 5.57 16.60
CA ASN A 172 20.95 4.98 16.74
C ASN A 172 21.93 5.90 15.99
N ASN A 173 22.61 6.78 16.73
CA ASN A 173 23.63 7.69 16.18
C ASN A 173 24.99 7.00 15.94
N ASN A 174 25.05 5.66 16.06
CA ASN A 174 26.25 4.87 15.84
C ASN A 174 26.06 4.01 14.57
N LEU A 175 26.27 4.61 13.44
CA LEU A 175 26.69 3.97 12.19
C LEU A 175 28.03 4.54 11.78
#